data_1a9d3eb9b20c0e0442cd446461fa569d
#
_entry.id   1a9d3eb9b20c0e0442cd446461fa569d
#
_cell.length_a   1.000
_cell.length_b   1.000
_cell.length_c   1.000
_cell.angle_alpha   90.00
_cell.angle_beta   90.00
_cell.angle_gamma   90.00
#
_symmetry.space_group_name_H-M   'P 1'
#
loop_
_entity.id
_entity.type
_entity.pdbx_description
1 polymer ?
#
loop_
_entity_poly.entity_id
_entity_poly.type
_entity_poly.pdbx_seq_one_letter_code
_entity_poly.pdbx_strand_id
1 'polypeptide(L)'
;MPRKRIPNFTFNSVTINGHQYYKAYVMNADHKLIIVYGKTLEELCQKYDEAEHRTENDMFNRRSPTVKEYCEKWLLMQSANVRATTLIDYTSKVNRHIIKPLGQMKMTEVTADDIKMALIPVSKKSASVYKSVNIILKCIFNSAEDSKIITYNPTKFLSAKGGGVPQKDRESLTDEQAELLLDTIRDLPPYVFVMLGLYAGLRREEILALKWDCVELNTDAPYVMVRRAWHTESNRPVIMTELKTKAARRDIAIPNCLAECLREAKEKSTSEYVVSNKEGGPLTYTEFRSLWRFIVVRTAKPRKAKKKVGGKYVKYMLYPQLGEMARNNGKVQYVLDFEVTPHQLRHTYITNLIHAGVDPKTVQYLAGHENSKVTMDIYAKAKYNRPEELSDVVNDALISQTDSDEC
;
A
#
# COMPACT_ATOMS: atom_id res chain seq x y z
N MET A 1 -20.94 45.68 20.10
CA MET A 1 -19.53 45.81 19.73
C MET A 1 -18.70 45.82 21.02
N PRO A 2 -17.67 44.95 21.18
CA PRO A 2 -16.82 45.01 22.37
C PRO A 2 -16.02 46.31 22.34
N ARG A 3 -15.97 47.00 23.48
CA ARG A 3 -15.16 48.23 23.64
C ARG A 3 -13.71 47.88 23.39
N LYS A 4 -13.08 48.48 22.34
CA LYS A 4 -11.62 48.39 22.10
C LYS A 4 -10.89 48.86 23.38
N ARG A 5 -10.07 48.00 23.96
CA ARG A 5 -9.14 48.40 25.02
C ARG A 5 -8.12 49.38 24.39
N ILE A 6 -8.14 50.60 24.86
CA ILE A 6 -7.05 51.55 24.58
C ILE A 6 -5.87 51.07 25.42
N PRO A 7 -4.72 50.76 24.82
CA PRO A 7 -3.56 50.33 25.59
C PRO A 7 -3.13 51.45 26.55
N ASN A 8 -2.78 51.08 27.79
CA ASN A 8 -2.31 52.00 28.82
C ASN A 8 -0.84 52.37 28.56
N PHE A 9 -0.55 53.13 27.48
CA PHE A 9 0.80 53.68 27.30
C PHE A 9 0.75 55.21 27.31
N THR A 10 1.81 55.77 27.80
CA THR A 10 2.08 57.23 27.68
C THR A 10 2.38 57.54 26.22
N PHE A 11 1.45 58.20 25.56
CA PHE A 11 1.59 58.64 24.17
C PHE A 11 2.54 59.82 24.13
N ASN A 12 3.73 59.66 23.58
CA ASN A 12 4.62 60.78 23.27
C ASN A 12 4.35 61.22 21.83
N SER A 13 4.15 62.51 21.63
CA SER A 13 4.10 63.12 20.30
C SER A 13 5.51 63.54 19.85
N VAL A 14 5.77 63.40 18.56
CA VAL A 14 7.02 63.81 17.91
C VAL A 14 6.71 64.57 16.62
N THR A 15 7.46 65.60 16.36
CA THR A 15 7.35 66.37 15.09
C THR A 15 8.38 65.82 14.10
N ILE A 16 7.93 65.34 12.95
CA ILE A 16 8.79 64.87 11.86
C ILE A 16 8.40 65.65 10.60
N ASN A 17 9.35 66.33 10.00
CA ASN A 17 9.16 67.15 8.79
C ASN A 17 7.97 68.12 8.90
N GLY A 18 7.81 68.79 10.08
CA GLY A 18 6.75 69.75 10.33
C GLY A 18 5.37 69.20 10.66
N HIS A 19 5.20 67.88 10.67
CA HIS A 19 3.96 67.20 11.02
C HIS A 19 4.08 66.50 12.39
N GLN A 20 3.01 66.61 13.19
CA GLN A 20 2.93 65.90 14.48
C GLN A 20 2.50 64.43 14.30
N TYR A 21 3.22 63.51 14.97
CA TYR A 21 2.90 62.08 15.03
C TYR A 21 2.86 61.63 16.48
N TYR A 22 1.97 60.67 16.77
CA TYR A 22 2.02 59.88 17.98
C TYR A 22 2.98 58.70 17.77
N LYS A 23 3.76 58.32 18.79
CA LYS A 23 4.70 57.19 18.72
C LYS A 23 4.48 56.24 19.88
N ALA A 24 4.67 54.94 19.59
CA ALA A 24 4.73 53.88 20.59
C ALA A 24 5.91 52.93 20.28
N TYR A 25 6.34 52.20 21.30
CA TYR A 25 7.43 51.23 21.19
C TYR A 25 6.87 49.83 21.29
N VAL A 26 7.23 48.95 20.35
CA VAL A 26 6.87 47.54 20.33
C VAL A 26 8.16 46.73 20.35
N MET A 27 8.20 45.68 21.16
CA MET A 27 9.32 44.74 21.14
C MET A 27 9.16 43.80 19.98
N ASN A 28 10.15 43.66 19.09
CA ASN A 28 10.11 42.65 18.02
C ASN A 28 10.60 41.29 18.50
N ALA A 29 10.50 40.28 17.63
CA ALA A 29 10.92 38.93 17.93
C ALA A 29 12.43 38.74 18.19
N ASP A 30 13.25 39.78 17.90
CA ASP A 30 14.69 39.83 18.21
C ASP A 30 14.99 40.51 19.52
N HIS A 31 13.98 40.81 20.35
CA HIS A 31 14.04 41.59 21.56
C HIS A 31 14.59 43.02 21.34
N LYS A 32 14.36 43.58 20.14
CA LYS A 32 14.68 44.99 19.84
C LYS A 32 13.42 45.83 19.86
N LEU A 33 13.51 47.02 20.42
CA LEU A 33 12.43 48.00 20.39
C LEU A 33 12.33 48.61 18.98
N ILE A 34 11.16 48.49 18.36
CA ILE A 34 10.79 49.17 17.12
C ILE A 34 9.80 50.29 17.44
N ILE A 35 9.89 51.40 16.71
CA ILE A 35 9.00 52.56 16.90
C ILE A 35 7.90 52.50 15.85
N VAL A 36 6.65 52.62 16.32
CA VAL A 36 5.47 52.74 15.47
C VAL A 36 4.93 54.15 15.53
N TYR A 37 4.56 54.71 14.39
CA TYR A 37 4.06 56.09 14.26
C TYR A 37 2.63 56.08 13.69
N GLY A 38 1.77 56.94 14.27
CA GLY A 38 0.43 57.21 13.74
C GLY A 38 0.14 58.71 13.72
N LYS A 39 -0.59 59.21 12.72
CA LYS A 39 -1.05 60.61 12.66
C LYS A 39 -2.19 60.88 13.63
N THR A 40 -2.96 59.83 13.95
CA THR A 40 -4.01 59.84 14.95
C THR A 40 -3.75 58.72 15.97
N LEU A 41 -4.38 58.82 17.15
CA LEU A 41 -4.31 57.76 18.17
C LEU A 41 -4.88 56.43 17.67
N GLU A 42 -5.95 56.48 16.88
CA GLU A 42 -6.56 55.30 16.30
C GLU A 42 -5.61 54.57 15.33
N GLU A 43 -4.95 55.36 14.44
CA GLU A 43 -3.95 54.85 13.50
C GLU A 43 -2.74 54.24 14.25
N LEU A 44 -2.30 54.91 15.34
CA LEU A 44 -1.21 54.39 16.17
C LEU A 44 -1.62 53.06 16.83
N CYS A 45 -2.80 52.96 17.43
CA CYS A 45 -3.30 51.72 18.05
C CYS A 45 -3.40 50.59 17.03
N GLN A 46 -3.93 50.86 15.84
CA GLN A 46 -4.02 49.86 14.78
C GLN A 46 -2.64 49.33 14.38
N LYS A 47 -1.69 50.24 14.13
CA LYS A 47 -0.31 49.86 13.75
C LYS A 47 0.44 49.16 14.88
N TYR A 48 0.15 49.55 16.13
CA TYR A 48 0.72 48.87 17.31
C TYR A 48 0.23 47.43 17.40
N ASP A 49 -1.08 47.22 17.31
CA ASP A 49 -1.70 45.88 17.32
C ASP A 49 -1.16 45.00 16.17
N GLU A 50 -1.04 45.58 14.95
CA GLU A 50 -0.45 44.88 13.80
C GLU A 50 1.02 44.49 14.05
N ALA A 51 1.83 45.35 14.67
CA ALA A 51 3.21 45.06 14.99
C ALA A 51 3.36 44.00 16.11
N GLU A 52 2.49 44.04 17.11
CA GLU A 52 2.43 43.07 18.20
C GLU A 52 2.05 41.68 17.66
N HIS A 53 0.97 41.60 16.85
CA HIS A 53 0.56 40.35 16.19
C HIS A 53 1.65 39.80 15.25
N ARG A 54 2.37 40.64 14.53
CA ARG A 54 3.49 40.22 13.69
C ARG A 54 4.60 39.61 14.55
N THR A 55 4.94 40.24 15.67
CA THR A 55 5.95 39.75 16.61
C THR A 55 5.55 38.39 17.21
N GLU A 56 4.30 38.23 17.63
CA GLU A 56 3.79 36.96 18.15
C GLU A 56 3.86 35.84 17.10
N ASN A 57 3.49 36.16 15.86
CA ASN A 57 3.60 35.22 14.74
C ASN A 57 5.05 34.81 14.45
N ASP A 58 5.98 35.77 14.47
CA ASP A 58 7.40 35.50 14.25
C ASP A 58 7.99 34.64 15.37
N MET A 59 7.62 34.87 16.61
CA MET A 59 8.04 34.03 17.75
C MET A 59 7.46 32.63 17.66
N PHE A 60 6.18 32.50 17.27
CA PHE A 60 5.54 31.21 17.03
C PHE A 60 6.26 30.42 15.92
N ASN A 61 6.54 31.07 14.80
CA ASN A 61 7.25 30.46 13.67
C ASN A 61 8.68 30.03 14.04
N ARG A 62 9.39 30.81 14.86
CA ARG A 62 10.75 30.45 15.35
C ARG A 62 10.75 29.20 16.24
N ARG A 63 9.68 28.97 17.01
CA ARG A 63 9.52 27.80 17.90
C ARG A 63 8.98 26.58 17.17
N SER A 64 8.50 26.74 15.94
CA SER A 64 7.95 25.64 15.16
C SER A 64 9.03 24.59 14.85
N PRO A 65 8.74 23.29 15.02
CA PRO A 65 9.66 22.22 14.64
C PRO A 65 9.83 22.18 13.12
N THR A 66 10.93 21.59 12.67
CA THR A 66 11.11 21.22 11.26
C THR A 66 10.16 20.09 10.87
N VAL A 67 9.89 19.95 9.57
CA VAL A 67 9.10 18.84 9.03
C VAL A 67 9.73 17.50 9.41
N LYS A 68 11.07 17.40 9.42
CA LYS A 68 11.76 16.19 9.83
C LYS A 68 11.46 15.83 11.29
N GLU A 69 11.69 16.77 12.21
CA GLU A 69 11.45 16.56 13.65
C GLU A 69 10.00 16.18 13.94
N TYR A 70 9.06 16.85 13.27
CA TYR A 70 7.64 16.54 13.45
C TYR A 70 7.26 15.17 12.86
N CYS A 71 7.79 14.81 11.70
CA CYS A 71 7.58 13.49 11.09
C CYS A 71 8.14 12.36 11.98
N GLU A 72 9.31 12.53 12.57
CA GLU A 72 9.91 11.56 13.49
C GLU A 72 9.03 11.38 14.74
N LYS A 73 8.54 12.47 15.33
CA LYS A 73 7.57 12.44 16.43
C LYS A 73 6.26 11.75 16.03
N TRP A 74 5.73 12.08 14.85
CA TRP A 74 4.50 11.47 14.34
C TRP A 74 4.66 9.97 14.13
N LEU A 75 5.78 9.51 13.56
CA LEU A 75 6.08 8.07 13.40
C LEU A 75 6.17 7.35 14.75
N LEU A 76 6.73 7.99 15.76
CA LEU A 76 6.76 7.45 17.12
C LEU A 76 5.34 7.31 17.69
N MET A 77 4.47 8.31 17.51
CA MET A 77 3.05 8.20 17.93
C MET A 77 2.32 7.09 17.17
N GLN A 78 2.61 6.91 15.86
CA GLN A 78 2.00 5.83 15.07
C GLN A 78 2.46 4.44 15.51
N SER A 79 3.65 4.28 16.10
CA SER A 79 4.14 2.99 16.56
C SER A 79 3.23 2.31 17.61
N ALA A 80 2.47 3.10 18.37
CA ALA A 80 1.49 2.60 19.33
C ALA A 80 0.15 2.20 18.68
N ASN A 81 -0.14 2.72 17.47
CA ASN A 81 -1.48 2.62 16.86
C ASN A 81 -1.53 1.69 15.64
N VAL A 82 -0.38 1.37 15.02
CA VAL A 82 -0.34 0.56 13.82
C VAL A 82 0.56 -0.65 13.99
N ARG A 83 0.33 -1.68 13.18
CA ARG A 83 1.19 -2.87 13.16
C ARG A 83 2.60 -2.52 12.69
N ALA A 84 3.60 -3.25 13.16
CA ALA A 84 5.01 -3.08 12.80
C ALA A 84 5.24 -2.99 11.27
N THR A 85 4.57 -3.84 10.49
CA THR A 85 4.64 -3.82 9.01
C THR A 85 4.15 -2.51 8.40
N THR A 86 3.07 -1.95 8.94
CA THR A 86 2.51 -0.67 8.49
C THR A 86 3.44 0.48 8.87
N LEU A 87 4.03 0.41 10.07
CA LEU A 87 5.01 1.41 10.53
C LEU A 87 6.26 1.43 9.64
N ILE A 88 6.79 0.26 9.25
CA ILE A 88 7.92 0.15 8.31
C ILE A 88 7.59 0.80 6.96
N ASP A 89 6.39 0.55 6.43
CA ASP A 89 5.92 1.16 5.18
C ASP A 89 5.76 2.68 5.31
N TYR A 90 5.19 3.15 6.42
CA TYR A 90 5.08 4.59 6.72
C TYR A 90 6.46 5.23 6.81
N THR A 91 7.37 4.67 7.60
CA THR A 91 8.74 5.15 7.77
C THR A 91 9.48 5.26 6.43
N SER A 92 9.36 4.23 5.58
CA SER A 92 9.98 4.25 4.25
C SER A 92 9.42 5.37 3.36
N LYS A 93 8.10 5.56 3.35
CA LYS A 93 7.44 6.61 2.54
C LYS A 93 7.72 8.01 3.08
N VAL A 94 7.64 8.20 4.39
CA VAL A 94 7.92 9.48 5.06
C VAL A 94 9.36 9.91 4.78
N ASN A 95 10.34 9.04 5.03
CA ASN A 95 11.75 9.38 4.79
C ASN A 95 12.03 9.73 3.32
N ARG A 96 11.50 8.93 2.39
CA ARG A 96 11.81 9.07 0.97
C ARG A 96 11.07 10.21 0.28
N HIS A 97 9.82 10.45 0.66
CA HIS A 97 8.92 11.32 -0.09
C HIS A 97 8.47 12.57 0.65
N ILE A 98 8.70 12.65 1.97
CA ILE A 98 8.32 13.81 2.78
C ILE A 98 9.57 14.46 3.39
N ILE A 99 10.36 13.74 4.17
CA ILE A 99 11.54 14.31 4.83
C ILE A 99 12.60 14.71 3.81
N LYS A 100 12.84 13.88 2.78
CA LYS A 100 13.85 14.21 1.77
C LYS A 100 13.63 15.55 1.08
N PRO A 101 12.42 15.90 0.58
CA PRO A 101 12.16 17.19 -0.06
C PRO A 101 11.84 18.33 0.91
N LEU A 102 11.19 18.10 2.05
CA LEU A 102 10.63 19.14 2.92
C LEU A 102 11.29 19.20 4.30
N GLY A 103 12.11 18.24 4.67
CA GLY A 103 12.55 18.01 6.05
C GLY A 103 13.26 19.16 6.74
N GLN A 104 13.92 20.06 5.98
CA GLN A 104 14.64 21.21 6.54
C GLN A 104 13.73 22.43 6.77
N MET A 105 12.54 22.44 6.15
CA MET A 105 11.57 23.52 6.32
C MET A 105 10.89 23.42 7.68
N LYS A 106 10.52 24.55 8.25
CA LYS A 106 9.66 24.57 9.44
C LYS A 106 8.22 24.23 9.07
N MET A 107 7.52 23.56 9.97
CA MET A 107 6.12 23.14 9.75
C MET A 107 5.21 24.34 9.42
N THR A 108 5.47 25.51 9.97
CA THR A 108 4.71 26.78 9.74
C THR A 108 5.02 27.42 8.40
N GLU A 109 6.15 27.11 7.77
CA GLU A 109 6.60 27.72 6.51
C GLU A 109 6.15 26.91 5.29
N VAL A 110 5.73 25.66 5.48
CA VAL A 110 5.34 24.77 4.36
C VAL A 110 4.05 25.27 3.71
N THR A 111 4.13 25.55 2.43
CA THR A 111 2.99 25.98 1.61
C THR A 111 2.35 24.80 0.85
N ALA A 112 1.16 25.03 0.31
CA ALA A 112 0.52 24.05 -0.58
C ALA A 112 1.34 23.77 -1.84
N ASP A 113 2.10 24.74 -2.33
CA ASP A 113 2.92 24.58 -3.53
C ASP A 113 4.19 23.77 -3.24
N ASP A 114 4.81 23.93 -2.07
CA ASP A 114 5.93 23.08 -1.64
C ASP A 114 5.52 21.60 -1.61
N ILE A 115 4.32 21.32 -1.10
CA ILE A 115 3.78 19.95 -1.06
C ILE A 115 3.51 19.44 -2.48
N LYS A 116 2.93 20.24 -3.38
CA LYS A 116 2.73 19.84 -4.77
C LYS A 116 4.06 19.55 -5.45
N MET A 117 5.07 20.39 -5.25
CA MET A 117 6.42 20.19 -5.79
C MET A 117 7.06 18.89 -5.27
N ALA A 118 6.91 18.59 -3.98
CA ALA A 118 7.37 17.35 -3.38
C ALA A 118 6.66 16.10 -3.96
N LEU A 119 5.41 16.24 -4.41
CA LEU A 119 4.62 15.17 -5.02
C LEU A 119 4.92 14.92 -6.50
N ILE A 120 5.57 15.84 -7.23
CA ILE A 120 5.92 15.64 -8.65
C ILE A 120 6.74 14.36 -8.89
N PRO A 121 7.81 14.05 -8.12
CA PRO A 121 8.53 12.79 -8.30
C PRO A 121 7.69 11.56 -7.93
N VAL A 122 6.72 11.72 -7.01
CA VAL A 122 5.83 10.65 -6.57
C VAL A 122 4.76 10.34 -7.63
N SER A 123 4.32 11.35 -8.40
CA SER A 123 3.35 11.15 -9.49
C SER A 123 3.88 10.26 -10.63
N LYS A 124 5.19 10.11 -10.73
CA LYS A 124 5.84 9.15 -11.66
C LYS A 124 5.91 7.72 -11.11
N LYS A 125 5.46 7.49 -9.88
CA LYS A 125 5.32 6.15 -9.27
C LYS A 125 3.91 5.61 -9.49
N SER A 126 3.63 4.40 -8.99
CA SER A 126 2.29 3.84 -9.11
C SER A 126 1.23 4.69 -8.37
N ALA A 127 0.00 4.69 -8.88
CA ALA A 127 -1.14 5.39 -8.27
C ALA A 127 -1.34 5.00 -6.78
N SER A 128 -1.07 3.74 -6.42
CA SER A 128 -1.12 3.28 -5.03
C SER A 128 -0.08 3.97 -4.13
N VAL A 129 1.15 4.13 -4.60
CA VAL A 129 2.20 4.85 -3.86
C VAL A 129 1.84 6.32 -3.71
N TYR A 130 1.40 6.96 -4.81
CA TYR A 130 0.96 8.35 -4.78
C TYR A 130 -0.18 8.58 -3.77
N LYS A 131 -1.21 7.75 -3.83
CA LYS A 131 -2.35 7.79 -2.89
C LYS A 131 -1.89 7.60 -1.44
N SER A 132 -1.01 6.64 -1.18
CA SER A 132 -0.50 6.40 0.18
C SER A 132 0.30 7.58 0.72
N VAL A 133 1.19 8.18 -0.09
CA VAL A 133 1.97 9.36 0.33
C VAL A 133 1.06 10.55 0.60
N ASN A 134 0.03 10.77 -0.22
CA ASN A 134 -0.98 11.80 0.00
C ASN A 134 -1.75 11.61 1.31
N ILE A 135 -2.16 10.39 1.62
CA ILE A 135 -2.84 10.07 2.90
C ILE A 135 -1.89 10.37 4.07
N ILE A 136 -0.64 9.92 4.01
CA ILE A 136 0.34 10.15 5.08
C ILE A 136 0.61 11.64 5.28
N LEU A 137 0.79 12.41 4.20
CA LEU A 137 0.93 13.88 4.27
C LEU A 137 -0.26 14.50 4.99
N LYS A 138 -1.49 14.15 4.60
CA LYS A 138 -2.70 14.64 5.28
C LYS A 138 -2.72 14.28 6.76
N CYS A 139 -2.38 13.05 7.12
CA CYS A 139 -2.34 12.63 8.51
C CYS A 139 -1.32 13.41 9.35
N ILE A 140 -0.12 13.67 8.80
CA ILE A 140 0.93 14.44 9.47
C ILE A 140 0.48 15.89 9.69
N PHE A 141 0.00 16.57 8.65
CA PHE A 141 -0.38 17.97 8.74
C PHE A 141 -1.70 18.19 9.51
N ASN A 142 -2.65 17.26 9.46
CA ASN A 142 -3.82 17.28 10.34
C ASN A 142 -3.40 17.17 11.81
N SER A 143 -2.52 16.21 12.13
CA SER A 143 -1.98 16.06 13.49
C SER A 143 -1.23 17.30 13.97
N ALA A 144 -0.54 18.00 13.08
CA ALA A 144 0.15 19.26 13.42
C ALA A 144 -0.83 20.42 13.66
N GLU A 145 -1.91 20.49 12.91
CA GLU A 145 -2.99 21.48 13.08
C GLU A 145 -3.73 21.21 14.40
N ASP A 146 -4.13 19.96 14.67
CA ASP A 146 -4.80 19.54 15.91
C ASP A 146 -3.92 19.83 17.16
N SER A 147 -2.61 19.65 17.03
CA SER A 147 -1.62 19.95 18.08
C SER A 147 -1.24 21.43 18.16
N LYS A 148 -1.87 22.30 17.36
CA LYS A 148 -1.59 23.75 17.30
C LYS A 148 -0.12 24.09 16.97
N ILE A 149 0.57 23.22 16.26
CA ILE A 149 1.93 23.46 15.74
C ILE A 149 1.87 24.36 14.50
N ILE A 150 0.78 24.27 13.74
CA ILE A 150 0.48 25.13 12.59
C ILE A 150 -0.94 25.71 12.75
N THR A 151 -1.16 26.91 12.24
CA THR A 151 -2.47 27.56 12.19
C THR A 151 -3.19 27.33 10.87
N TYR A 152 -2.45 26.98 9.83
CA TYR A 152 -2.96 26.68 8.49
C TYR A 152 -2.42 25.33 8.01
N ASN A 153 -3.31 24.52 7.49
CA ASN A 153 -2.97 23.19 6.98
C ASN A 153 -2.86 23.21 5.44
N PRO A 154 -1.65 23.13 4.89
CA PRO A 154 -1.42 23.20 3.44
C PRO A 154 -1.91 21.98 2.67
N THR A 155 -2.37 20.93 3.35
CA THR A 155 -2.88 19.72 2.70
C THR A 155 -4.40 19.72 2.48
N LYS A 156 -5.15 20.72 2.98
CA LYS A 156 -6.62 20.78 2.87
C LYS A 156 -7.11 20.71 1.42
N PHE A 157 -6.38 21.33 0.50
CA PHE A 157 -6.74 21.39 -0.92
C PHE A 157 -6.13 20.28 -1.77
N LEU A 158 -5.36 19.36 -1.18
CA LEU A 158 -4.80 18.24 -1.92
C LEU A 158 -5.91 17.27 -2.35
N SER A 159 -6.07 17.11 -3.66
CA SER A 159 -6.91 16.03 -4.20
C SER A 159 -6.16 14.70 -4.12
N ALA A 160 -6.86 13.67 -3.62
CA ALA A 160 -6.36 12.29 -3.70
C ALA A 160 -6.52 11.70 -5.12
N LYS A 161 -7.26 12.41 -6.01
CA LYS A 161 -7.53 11.95 -7.38
C LYS A 161 -6.47 12.49 -8.34
N GLY A 162 -6.04 11.65 -9.27
CA GLY A 162 -5.33 12.10 -10.47
C GLY A 162 -3.81 12.06 -10.42
N GLY A 163 -3.18 11.42 -9.43
CA GLY A 163 -1.71 11.27 -9.41
C GLY A 163 -1.24 9.82 -9.43
N GLY A 164 -0.07 9.61 -10.02
CA GLY A 164 0.56 8.30 -10.13
C GLY A 164 0.19 7.55 -11.42
N VAL A 165 1.08 6.66 -11.82
CA VAL A 165 0.87 5.80 -12.99
C VAL A 165 -0.16 4.73 -12.64
N PRO A 166 -1.25 4.60 -13.40
CA PRO A 166 -2.22 3.54 -13.19
C PRO A 166 -1.52 2.17 -13.24
N GLN A 167 -1.84 1.31 -12.31
CA GLN A 167 -1.38 -0.07 -12.36
C GLN A 167 -2.25 -0.82 -13.36
N LYS A 168 -1.63 -1.57 -14.29
CA LYS A 168 -2.38 -2.50 -15.13
C LYS A 168 -3.05 -3.52 -14.21
N ASP A 169 -4.34 -3.71 -14.38
CA ASP A 169 -5.05 -4.80 -13.72
C ASP A 169 -4.39 -6.11 -14.15
N ARG A 170 -4.09 -6.95 -13.18
CA ARG A 170 -3.62 -8.31 -13.46
C ARG A 170 -4.85 -9.19 -13.53
N GLU A 171 -5.11 -9.67 -14.72
CA GLU A 171 -6.17 -10.64 -14.97
C GLU A 171 -5.85 -11.97 -14.31
N SER A 172 -6.89 -12.77 -14.04
CA SER A 172 -6.74 -14.19 -13.70
C SER A 172 -6.02 -14.94 -14.82
N LEU A 173 -5.38 -16.03 -14.51
CA LEU A 173 -4.89 -16.95 -15.54
C LEU A 173 -6.09 -17.59 -16.24
N THR A 174 -5.96 -17.84 -17.54
CA THR A 174 -6.90 -18.71 -18.24
C THR A 174 -6.64 -20.16 -17.84
N ASP A 175 -7.56 -21.06 -18.15
CA ASP A 175 -7.40 -22.49 -17.83
C ASP A 175 -6.17 -23.07 -18.54
N GLU A 176 -5.95 -22.71 -19.81
CA GLU A 176 -4.77 -23.12 -20.59
C GLU A 176 -3.47 -22.57 -19.98
N GLN A 177 -3.49 -21.35 -19.48
CA GLN A 177 -2.32 -20.76 -18.82
C GLN A 177 -2.02 -21.44 -17.48
N ALA A 178 -3.06 -21.79 -16.72
CA ALA A 178 -2.90 -22.51 -15.46
C ALA A 178 -2.37 -23.92 -15.68
N GLU A 179 -2.89 -24.64 -16.67
CA GLU A 179 -2.43 -25.97 -17.06
C GLU A 179 -0.97 -25.93 -17.56
N LEU A 180 -0.64 -25.04 -18.50
CA LEU A 180 0.72 -24.85 -18.99
C LEU A 180 1.71 -24.50 -17.87
N LEU A 181 1.30 -23.67 -16.90
CA LEU A 181 2.11 -23.34 -15.73
C LEU A 181 2.40 -24.60 -14.91
N LEU A 182 1.36 -25.37 -14.57
CA LEU A 182 1.48 -26.59 -13.75
C LEU A 182 2.38 -27.64 -14.42
N ASP A 183 2.19 -27.89 -15.71
CA ASP A 183 3.03 -28.80 -16.48
C ASP A 183 4.50 -28.34 -16.53
N THR A 184 4.70 -27.04 -16.72
CA THR A 184 6.06 -26.45 -16.75
C THR A 184 6.82 -26.62 -15.45
N ILE A 185 6.13 -26.73 -14.30
CA ILE A 185 6.75 -26.76 -12.97
C ILE A 185 6.48 -28.05 -12.19
N ARG A 186 5.87 -29.06 -12.78
CA ARG A 186 5.39 -30.31 -12.09
C ARG A 186 6.43 -30.91 -11.12
N ASP A 187 7.67 -31.03 -11.55
CA ASP A 187 8.75 -31.61 -10.73
C ASP A 187 9.68 -30.56 -10.11
N LEU A 188 9.23 -29.32 -10.03
CA LEU A 188 10.03 -28.21 -9.53
C LEU A 188 9.56 -27.75 -8.14
N PRO A 189 10.45 -27.16 -7.35
CA PRO A 189 10.14 -26.74 -5.98
C PRO A 189 8.88 -25.85 -5.82
N PRO A 190 8.48 -24.96 -6.76
CA PRO A 190 7.28 -24.16 -6.58
C PRO A 190 5.96 -24.90 -6.82
N TYR A 191 5.95 -26.17 -7.24
CA TYR A 191 4.75 -26.87 -7.66
C TYR A 191 3.65 -26.89 -6.57
N VAL A 192 3.98 -27.39 -5.37
CA VAL A 192 3.04 -27.43 -4.24
C VAL A 192 2.53 -26.06 -3.85
N PHE A 193 3.41 -25.04 -3.88
CA PHE A 193 3.01 -23.66 -3.62
C PHE A 193 1.98 -23.15 -4.63
N VAL A 194 2.19 -23.45 -5.91
CA VAL A 194 1.28 -23.03 -7.00
C VAL A 194 -0.04 -23.76 -6.91
N MET A 195 -0.03 -25.07 -6.64
CA MET A 195 -1.23 -25.88 -6.41
C MET A 195 -2.09 -25.31 -5.27
N LEU A 196 -1.49 -24.97 -4.13
CA LEU A 196 -2.20 -24.33 -3.02
C LEU A 196 -2.78 -22.95 -3.38
N GLY A 197 -2.06 -22.20 -4.21
CA GLY A 197 -2.54 -20.90 -4.71
C GLY A 197 -3.74 -21.01 -5.65
N LEU A 198 -3.69 -21.96 -6.59
CA LEU A 198 -4.72 -22.17 -7.62
C LEU A 198 -5.96 -22.91 -7.12
N TYR A 199 -5.80 -23.90 -6.23
CA TYR A 199 -6.89 -24.79 -5.85
C TYR A 199 -7.41 -24.63 -4.41
N ALA A 200 -6.70 -23.86 -3.56
CA ALA A 200 -7.18 -23.47 -2.24
C ALA A 200 -7.24 -21.93 -2.06
N GLY A 201 -6.79 -21.17 -3.05
CA GLY A 201 -6.83 -19.71 -3.03
C GLY A 201 -6.08 -19.06 -1.87
N LEU A 202 -5.08 -19.74 -1.31
CA LEU A 202 -4.30 -19.25 -0.18
C LEU A 202 -3.46 -18.04 -0.56
N ARG A 203 -3.33 -17.10 0.38
CA ARG A 203 -2.38 -16.00 0.23
C ARG A 203 -0.95 -16.53 0.36
N ARG A 204 0.02 -15.86 -0.27
CA ARG A 204 1.44 -16.21 -0.13
C ARG A 204 1.85 -16.42 1.32
N GLU A 205 1.45 -15.49 2.19
CA GLU A 205 1.76 -15.52 3.61
C GLU A 205 1.10 -16.70 4.34
N GLU A 206 -0.07 -17.13 3.88
CA GLU A 206 -0.79 -18.31 4.39
C GLU A 206 -0.11 -19.61 3.95
N ILE A 207 0.31 -19.70 2.67
CA ILE A 207 1.03 -20.87 2.14
C ILE A 207 2.37 -21.07 2.86
N LEU A 208 3.14 -19.99 3.03
CA LEU A 208 4.46 -20.05 3.67
C LEU A 208 4.41 -20.33 5.18
N ALA A 209 3.25 -20.19 5.80
CA ALA A 209 3.01 -20.52 7.21
C ALA A 209 2.26 -21.83 7.40
N LEU A 210 1.86 -22.52 6.29
CA LEU A 210 1.06 -23.73 6.36
C LEU A 210 1.89 -24.88 6.89
N LYS A 211 1.41 -25.51 7.96
CA LYS A 211 1.97 -26.73 8.54
C LYS A 211 1.07 -27.91 8.26
N TRP A 212 1.64 -29.11 8.32
CA TRP A 212 0.89 -30.35 8.11
C TRP A 212 -0.19 -30.60 9.17
N ASP A 213 -0.10 -30.00 10.37
CA ASP A 213 -1.15 -30.03 11.39
C ASP A 213 -2.43 -29.29 10.99
N CYS A 214 -2.38 -28.51 9.92
CA CYS A 214 -3.48 -27.77 9.35
C CYS A 214 -3.94 -28.32 7.99
N VAL A 215 -3.56 -29.55 7.64
CA VAL A 215 -3.93 -30.23 6.39
C VAL A 215 -4.57 -31.54 6.71
N GLU A 216 -5.87 -31.66 6.50
CA GLU A 216 -6.63 -32.91 6.73
C GLU A 216 -6.89 -33.59 5.40
N LEU A 217 -6.28 -34.79 5.23
CA LEU A 217 -6.31 -35.56 3.98
C LEU A 217 -7.03 -36.90 4.13
N ASN A 218 -7.32 -37.36 5.36
CA ASN A 218 -7.84 -38.68 5.68
C ASN A 218 -9.36 -38.64 5.91
N THR A 219 -10.07 -37.81 5.18
CA THR A 219 -11.52 -37.66 5.23
C THR A 219 -12.11 -37.74 3.83
N ASP A 220 -13.41 -37.99 3.73
CA ASP A 220 -14.15 -37.97 2.45
C ASP A 220 -14.15 -36.59 1.80
N ALA A 221 -13.99 -35.54 2.60
CA ALA A 221 -13.89 -34.15 2.16
C ALA A 221 -12.61 -33.50 2.68
N PRO A 222 -11.46 -33.68 2.01
CA PRO A 222 -10.18 -33.14 2.43
C PRO A 222 -10.20 -31.60 2.47
N TYR A 223 -9.52 -31.02 3.45
CA TYR A 223 -9.52 -29.55 3.65
C TYR A 223 -8.20 -29.03 4.23
N VAL A 224 -7.99 -27.73 4.05
CA VAL A 224 -6.85 -26.98 4.59
C VAL A 224 -7.35 -25.91 5.56
N MET A 225 -6.74 -25.82 6.71
CA MET A 225 -7.07 -24.85 7.76
C MET A 225 -6.09 -23.67 7.75
N VAL A 226 -6.59 -22.46 7.57
CA VAL A 226 -5.78 -21.23 7.69
C VAL A 226 -5.76 -20.81 9.16
N ARG A 227 -4.61 -20.96 9.81
CA ARG A 227 -4.41 -20.67 11.24
C ARG A 227 -3.24 -19.74 11.52
N ARG A 228 -2.31 -19.63 10.57
CA ARG A 228 -1.06 -18.89 10.71
C ARG A 228 -0.80 -18.06 9.47
N ALA A 229 0.01 -17.01 9.64
CA ALA A 229 0.51 -16.21 8.52
C ALA A 229 2.02 -15.98 8.68
N TRP A 230 2.73 -16.12 7.57
CA TRP A 230 4.15 -15.81 7.48
C TRP A 230 4.37 -14.31 7.34
N HIS A 231 5.36 -13.80 8.04
CA HIS A 231 5.88 -12.45 7.90
C HIS A 231 7.41 -12.48 7.87
N THR A 232 8.05 -11.39 7.51
CA THR A 232 9.51 -11.29 7.53
C THR A 232 9.96 -10.00 8.21
N GLU A 233 10.92 -10.16 9.12
CA GLU A 233 11.61 -9.06 9.78
C GLU A 233 13.10 -9.18 9.46
N SER A 234 13.65 -8.18 8.74
CA SER A 234 15.04 -8.22 8.30
C SER A 234 15.46 -9.53 7.62
N ASN A 235 14.61 -10.03 6.74
CA ASN A 235 14.73 -11.33 6.03
C ASN A 235 14.56 -12.59 6.91
N ARG A 236 14.32 -12.47 8.21
CA ARG A 236 14.01 -13.61 9.09
C ARG A 236 12.51 -13.92 9.01
N PRO A 237 12.11 -15.19 8.86
CA PRO A 237 10.71 -15.56 8.88
C PRO A 237 10.13 -15.45 10.29
N VAL A 238 8.95 -14.87 10.40
CA VAL A 238 8.16 -14.79 11.63
C VAL A 238 6.80 -15.40 11.35
N ILE A 239 6.42 -16.42 12.10
CA ILE A 239 5.12 -17.07 11.98
C ILE A 239 4.17 -16.48 13.01
N MET A 240 3.14 -15.81 12.52
CA MET A 240 2.12 -15.17 13.33
C MET A 240 0.92 -16.12 13.49
N THR A 241 0.50 -16.35 14.71
CA THR A 241 -0.73 -17.12 15.06
C THR A 241 -1.96 -16.21 15.14
N GLU A 242 -1.75 -14.92 15.39
CA GLU A 242 -2.78 -13.89 15.31
C GLU A 242 -2.93 -13.40 13.88
N LEU A 243 -4.00 -13.80 13.23
CA LEU A 243 -4.32 -13.36 11.88
C LEU A 243 -4.82 -11.92 11.88
N LYS A 244 -4.68 -11.24 10.74
CA LYS A 244 -5.02 -9.82 10.59
C LYS A 244 -6.51 -9.54 10.89
N THR A 245 -7.38 -10.49 10.55
CA THR A 245 -8.84 -10.38 10.71
C THR A 245 -9.42 -11.72 11.14
N LYS A 246 -10.61 -11.71 11.75
CA LYS A 246 -11.35 -12.93 12.08
C LYS A 246 -11.68 -13.75 10.82
N ALA A 247 -12.03 -13.08 9.72
CA ALA A 247 -12.34 -13.72 8.44
C ALA A 247 -11.13 -14.45 7.80
N ALA A 248 -9.91 -14.13 8.21
CA ALA A 248 -8.73 -14.83 7.72
C ALA A 248 -8.64 -16.27 8.27
N ARG A 249 -9.20 -16.55 9.47
CA ARG A 249 -9.26 -17.88 10.06
C ARG A 249 -10.43 -18.64 9.45
N ARG A 250 -10.12 -19.64 8.63
CA ARG A 250 -11.11 -20.38 7.86
C ARG A 250 -10.62 -21.77 7.50
N ASP A 251 -11.55 -22.63 7.12
CA ASP A 251 -11.32 -23.98 6.62
C ASP A 251 -11.76 -24.02 5.16
N ILE A 252 -10.92 -24.57 4.30
CA ILE A 252 -11.11 -24.56 2.84
C ILE A 252 -11.12 -26.00 2.37
N ALA A 253 -12.27 -26.47 1.89
CA ALA A 253 -12.35 -27.73 1.17
C ALA A 253 -11.48 -27.69 -0.08
N ILE A 254 -10.74 -28.74 -0.35
CA ILE A 254 -9.81 -28.82 -1.47
C ILE A 254 -10.24 -29.92 -2.45
N PRO A 255 -10.02 -29.72 -3.76
CA PRO A 255 -10.30 -30.75 -4.75
C PRO A 255 -9.31 -31.91 -4.66
N ASN A 256 -9.72 -33.08 -5.21
CA ASN A 256 -8.94 -34.32 -5.16
C ASN A 256 -7.53 -34.16 -5.74
N CYS A 257 -7.37 -33.43 -6.84
CA CYS A 257 -6.06 -33.17 -7.46
C CYS A 257 -5.07 -32.44 -6.51
N LEU A 258 -5.55 -31.54 -5.68
CA LEU A 258 -4.71 -30.89 -4.66
C LEU A 258 -4.47 -31.82 -3.48
N ALA A 259 -5.47 -32.59 -3.06
CA ALA A 259 -5.32 -33.59 -1.99
C ALA A 259 -4.26 -34.64 -2.32
N GLU A 260 -4.26 -35.17 -3.55
CA GLU A 260 -3.25 -36.11 -4.06
C GLU A 260 -1.85 -35.48 -4.06
N CYS A 261 -1.72 -34.29 -4.62
CA CYS A 261 -0.46 -33.53 -4.61
C CYS A 261 0.08 -33.35 -3.17
N LEU A 262 -0.79 -33.05 -2.21
CA LEU A 262 -0.40 -32.87 -0.81
C LEU A 262 -0.04 -34.22 -0.12
N ARG A 263 -0.69 -35.34 -0.47
CA ARG A 263 -0.29 -36.67 0.03
C ARG A 263 1.11 -37.02 -0.43
N GLU A 264 1.39 -36.91 -1.73
CA GLU A 264 2.74 -37.15 -2.28
C GLU A 264 3.80 -36.22 -1.67
N ALA A 265 3.46 -34.95 -1.46
CA ALA A 265 4.36 -33.99 -0.82
C ALA A 265 4.62 -34.32 0.65
N LYS A 266 3.60 -34.83 1.37
CA LYS A 266 3.71 -35.22 2.79
C LYS A 266 4.59 -36.43 2.97
N GLU A 267 4.48 -37.45 2.08
CA GLU A 267 5.33 -38.65 2.10
C GLU A 267 6.83 -38.32 1.93
N LYS A 268 7.14 -37.29 1.14
CA LYS A 268 8.51 -36.84 0.86
C LYS A 268 9.04 -35.84 1.89
N SER A 269 8.15 -35.32 2.75
CA SER A 269 8.50 -34.25 3.67
C SER A 269 8.99 -34.74 5.03
N THR A 270 10.09 -34.18 5.50
CA THR A 270 10.59 -34.35 6.88
C THR A 270 10.33 -33.08 7.74
N SER A 271 9.69 -32.09 7.17
CA SER A 271 9.40 -30.79 7.80
C SER A 271 7.99 -30.78 8.39
N GLU A 272 7.78 -29.95 9.40
CA GLU A 272 6.44 -29.58 9.87
C GLU A 272 5.69 -28.64 8.90
N TYR A 273 6.42 -27.94 8.02
CA TYR A 273 5.85 -27.01 7.02
C TYR A 273 5.60 -27.74 5.70
N VAL A 274 4.48 -27.39 5.05
CA VAL A 274 4.14 -27.91 3.72
C VAL A 274 5.14 -27.38 2.67
N VAL A 275 5.55 -26.13 2.80
CA VAL A 275 6.60 -25.50 1.98
C VAL A 275 7.72 -25.06 2.91
N SER A 276 8.84 -25.77 2.90
CA SER A 276 9.94 -25.57 3.83
C SER A 276 11.26 -25.24 3.12
N ASN A 277 12.22 -24.73 3.87
CA ASN A 277 13.61 -24.64 3.46
C ASN A 277 14.32 -26.02 3.59
N LYS A 278 15.60 -26.07 3.23
CA LYS A 278 16.39 -27.32 3.26
C LYS A 278 16.59 -27.89 4.67
N GLU A 279 16.50 -27.04 5.69
CA GLU A 279 16.64 -27.39 7.10
C GLU A 279 15.30 -27.77 7.74
N GLY A 280 14.21 -27.80 6.96
CA GLY A 280 12.85 -28.12 7.44
C GLY A 280 12.14 -26.93 8.12
N GLY A 281 12.72 -25.73 8.13
CA GLY A 281 12.13 -24.53 8.70
C GLY A 281 11.31 -23.72 7.67
N PRO A 282 10.68 -22.60 8.12
CA PRO A 282 9.96 -21.71 7.24
C PRO A 282 10.93 -20.96 6.32
N LEU A 283 10.51 -20.70 5.09
CA LEU A 283 11.31 -19.96 4.11
C LEU A 283 11.57 -18.52 4.56
N THR A 284 12.82 -18.06 4.43
CA THR A 284 13.15 -16.64 4.42
C THR A 284 12.59 -15.96 3.16
N TYR A 285 12.54 -14.61 3.14
CA TYR A 285 12.13 -13.90 1.93
C TYR A 285 13.05 -14.16 0.72
N THR A 286 14.34 -14.31 0.97
CA THR A 286 15.33 -14.62 -0.09
C THR A 286 15.12 -16.01 -0.65
N GLU A 287 14.85 -17.01 0.19
CA GLU A 287 14.55 -18.38 -0.25
C GLU A 287 13.24 -18.44 -1.01
N PHE A 288 12.20 -17.76 -0.54
CA PHE A 288 10.96 -17.64 -1.31
C PHE A 288 11.19 -17.02 -2.70
N ARG A 289 12.00 -15.95 -2.80
CA ARG A 289 12.37 -15.40 -4.11
C ARG A 289 13.12 -16.39 -4.98
N SER A 290 13.96 -17.24 -4.39
CA SER A 290 14.68 -18.29 -5.11
C SER A 290 13.74 -19.40 -5.60
N LEU A 291 12.77 -19.78 -4.77
CA LEU A 291 11.69 -20.69 -5.15
C LEU A 291 10.86 -20.11 -6.31
N TRP A 292 10.43 -18.87 -6.21
CA TRP A 292 9.63 -18.22 -7.25
C TRP A 292 10.40 -18.01 -8.56
N ARG A 293 11.72 -17.92 -8.47
CA ARG A 293 12.60 -17.75 -9.63
C ARG A 293 12.50 -18.92 -10.61
N PHE A 294 12.17 -20.13 -10.18
CA PHE A 294 11.95 -21.27 -11.10
C PHE A 294 10.87 -20.95 -12.15
N ILE A 295 9.83 -20.22 -11.78
CA ILE A 295 8.78 -19.76 -12.70
C ILE A 295 9.30 -18.59 -13.55
N VAL A 296 9.83 -17.53 -12.90
CA VAL A 296 10.25 -16.30 -13.59
C VAL A 296 11.30 -16.55 -14.68
N VAL A 297 12.24 -17.49 -14.48
CA VAL A 297 13.27 -17.78 -15.48
C VAL A 297 12.70 -18.46 -16.73
N ARG A 298 11.53 -19.06 -16.66
CA ARG A 298 10.83 -19.73 -17.76
C ARG A 298 9.87 -18.84 -18.55
N THR A 299 9.74 -17.55 -18.13
CA THR A 299 8.89 -16.59 -18.84
C THR A 299 9.64 -15.98 -20.04
N ALA A 300 8.96 -15.84 -21.18
CA ALA A 300 9.43 -15.17 -22.39
C ALA A 300 9.21 -13.65 -22.33
N LYS A 301 9.32 -13.03 -21.14
CA LYS A 301 9.12 -11.57 -20.95
C LYS A 301 10.45 -10.84 -20.78
N PRO A 302 10.60 -9.62 -21.33
CA PRO A 302 11.80 -8.81 -21.16
C PRO A 302 12.08 -8.54 -19.67
N ARG A 303 13.31 -8.78 -19.23
CA ARG A 303 13.70 -8.60 -17.83
C ARG A 303 15.15 -8.15 -17.67
N LYS A 304 15.40 -7.44 -16.57
CA LYS A 304 16.77 -7.08 -16.17
C LYS A 304 17.52 -8.33 -15.70
N ALA A 305 18.64 -8.60 -16.32
CA ALA A 305 19.56 -9.67 -15.95
C ALA A 305 20.93 -9.10 -15.57
N LYS A 306 21.79 -9.92 -14.98
CA LYS A 306 23.16 -9.56 -14.63
C LYS A 306 24.09 -10.62 -15.22
N LYS A 307 25.19 -10.18 -15.84
CA LYS A 307 26.29 -11.05 -16.25
C LYS A 307 27.59 -10.59 -15.60
N LYS A 308 28.50 -11.52 -15.34
CA LYS A 308 29.83 -11.23 -14.82
C LYS A 308 30.76 -10.93 -16.01
N VAL A 309 31.35 -9.74 -16.02
CA VAL A 309 32.31 -9.32 -17.05
C VAL A 309 33.50 -8.73 -16.30
N GLY A 310 34.72 -9.25 -16.52
CA GLY A 310 35.92 -8.79 -15.84
C GLY A 310 35.81 -8.78 -14.29
N GLY A 311 35.16 -9.78 -13.71
CA GLY A 311 34.97 -9.86 -12.25
C GLY A 311 33.80 -9.02 -11.67
N LYS A 312 33.23 -8.10 -12.45
CA LYS A 312 32.14 -7.20 -12.04
C LYS A 312 30.80 -7.63 -12.64
N TYR A 313 29.69 -7.40 -11.89
CA TYR A 313 28.34 -7.66 -12.38
C TYR A 313 27.82 -6.48 -13.21
N VAL A 314 27.56 -6.70 -14.51
CA VAL A 314 26.94 -5.73 -15.41
C VAL A 314 25.48 -6.08 -15.60
N LYS A 315 24.61 -5.08 -15.46
CA LYS A 315 23.16 -5.21 -15.73
C LYS A 315 22.90 -5.06 -17.22
N TYR A 316 22.04 -5.91 -17.77
CA TYR A 316 21.55 -5.81 -19.14
C TYR A 316 20.08 -6.19 -19.23
N MET A 317 19.41 -5.82 -20.32
CA MET A 317 18.06 -6.30 -20.63
C MET A 317 18.17 -7.63 -21.38
N LEU A 318 17.47 -8.64 -20.87
CA LEU A 318 17.30 -9.93 -21.52
C LEU A 318 15.93 -9.92 -22.22
N TYR A 319 15.91 -10.31 -23.49
CA TYR A 319 14.71 -10.46 -24.32
C TYR A 319 14.57 -11.93 -24.72
N PRO A 320 14.00 -12.80 -23.86
CA PRO A 320 13.83 -14.21 -24.16
C PRO A 320 12.76 -14.38 -25.25
N GLN A 321 12.97 -15.33 -26.15
CA GLN A 321 11.98 -15.73 -27.14
C GLN A 321 11.28 -17.02 -26.67
N LEU A 322 9.97 -17.11 -26.92
CA LEU A 322 9.20 -18.30 -26.59
C LEU A 322 9.76 -19.52 -27.32
N GLY A 323 9.91 -20.65 -26.63
CA GLY A 323 10.48 -21.88 -27.17
C GLY A 323 12.01 -21.98 -27.12
N GLU A 324 12.73 -20.84 -26.94
CA GLU A 324 14.20 -20.87 -26.85
C GLU A 324 14.70 -21.42 -25.50
N MET A 325 15.87 -22.04 -25.54
CA MET A 325 16.61 -22.44 -24.33
C MET A 325 17.38 -21.25 -23.76
N ALA A 326 17.45 -21.15 -22.43
CA ALA A 326 18.22 -20.10 -21.79
C ALA A 326 19.73 -20.27 -22.05
N ARG A 327 20.38 -19.24 -22.61
CA ARG A 327 21.80 -19.26 -23.02
C ARG A 327 22.79 -19.72 -21.93
N ASN A 328 22.48 -19.43 -20.67
CA ASN A 328 23.35 -19.75 -19.52
C ASN A 328 22.87 -20.97 -18.72
N ASN A 329 21.80 -21.63 -19.13
CA ASN A 329 21.24 -22.80 -18.46
C ASN A 329 20.40 -23.63 -19.45
N GLY A 330 21.04 -24.58 -20.09
CA GLY A 330 20.41 -25.49 -21.06
C GLY A 330 19.32 -26.43 -20.50
N LYS A 331 18.98 -26.30 -19.21
CA LYS A 331 17.84 -27.00 -18.58
C LYS A 331 16.59 -26.12 -18.46
N VAL A 332 16.68 -24.84 -18.89
CA VAL A 332 15.58 -23.87 -18.78
C VAL A 332 15.16 -23.44 -20.18
N GLN A 333 13.94 -23.79 -20.55
CA GLN A 333 13.26 -23.32 -21.74
C GLN A 333 12.28 -22.20 -21.39
N TYR A 334 12.14 -21.21 -22.29
CA TYR A 334 11.16 -20.13 -22.13
C TYR A 334 9.80 -20.58 -22.68
N VAL A 335 8.94 -21.10 -21.79
CA VAL A 335 7.66 -21.74 -22.16
C VAL A 335 6.47 -20.83 -21.90
N LEU A 336 6.59 -19.93 -20.90
CA LEU A 336 5.48 -19.08 -20.45
C LEU A 336 5.55 -17.74 -21.16
N ASP A 337 4.55 -17.39 -21.96
CA ASP A 337 4.39 -16.08 -22.61
C ASP A 337 3.72 -15.03 -21.71
N PHE A 338 3.39 -15.39 -20.48
CA PHE A 338 2.75 -14.56 -19.45
C PHE A 338 3.57 -14.50 -18.18
N GLU A 339 3.30 -13.48 -17.36
CA GLU A 339 3.87 -13.35 -16.01
C GLU A 339 2.92 -13.97 -14.99
N VAL A 340 3.48 -14.61 -13.98
CA VAL A 340 2.72 -15.16 -12.85
C VAL A 340 3.17 -14.53 -11.55
N THR A 341 2.24 -14.24 -10.67
CA THR A 341 2.50 -13.78 -9.31
C THR A 341 1.70 -14.58 -8.29
N PRO A 342 2.17 -14.72 -7.04
CA PRO A 342 1.44 -15.45 -6.02
C PRO A 342 0.01 -14.95 -5.80
N HIS A 343 -0.21 -13.66 -5.91
CA HIS A 343 -1.55 -13.08 -5.74
C HIS A 343 -2.48 -13.40 -6.92
N GLN A 344 -1.92 -13.55 -8.12
CA GLN A 344 -2.67 -13.90 -9.32
C GLN A 344 -3.21 -15.33 -9.25
N LEU A 345 -2.47 -16.30 -8.67
CA LEU A 345 -2.97 -17.65 -8.44
C LEU A 345 -4.27 -17.65 -7.62
N ARG A 346 -4.26 -16.91 -6.53
CA ARG A 346 -5.47 -16.72 -5.71
C ARG A 346 -6.58 -15.97 -6.46
N HIS A 347 -6.25 -14.97 -7.27
CA HIS A 347 -7.22 -14.26 -8.10
C HIS A 347 -7.88 -15.22 -9.07
N THR A 348 -7.11 -16.13 -9.70
CA THR A 348 -7.62 -17.20 -10.57
C THR A 348 -8.58 -18.13 -9.82
N TYR A 349 -8.21 -18.59 -8.62
CA TYR A 349 -9.12 -19.39 -7.78
C TYR A 349 -10.46 -18.71 -7.52
N ILE A 350 -10.44 -17.43 -7.14
CA ILE A 350 -11.66 -16.67 -6.87
C ILE A 350 -12.48 -16.48 -8.14
N THR A 351 -11.85 -16.18 -9.26
CA THR A 351 -12.53 -16.00 -10.57
C THR A 351 -13.17 -17.31 -11.03
N ASN A 352 -12.47 -18.46 -10.88
CA ASN A 352 -13.02 -19.76 -11.25
C ASN A 352 -14.23 -20.16 -10.37
N LEU A 353 -14.22 -19.86 -9.08
CA LEU A 353 -15.40 -20.06 -8.23
C LEU A 353 -16.60 -19.21 -8.67
N ILE A 354 -16.33 -17.97 -9.09
CA ILE A 354 -17.38 -17.06 -9.58
C ILE A 354 -17.96 -17.60 -10.91
N HIS A 355 -17.12 -18.04 -11.84
CA HIS A 355 -17.56 -18.64 -13.10
C HIS A 355 -18.32 -19.95 -12.88
N ALA A 356 -17.97 -20.73 -11.88
CA ALA A 356 -18.71 -21.93 -11.45
C ALA A 356 -20.04 -21.61 -10.76
N GLY A 357 -20.44 -20.34 -10.62
CA GLY A 357 -21.72 -19.93 -10.03
C GLY A 357 -21.76 -19.96 -8.50
N VAL A 358 -20.62 -20.11 -7.82
CA VAL A 358 -20.55 -20.09 -6.35
C VAL A 358 -20.99 -18.71 -5.84
N ASP A 359 -21.89 -18.70 -4.86
CA ASP A 359 -22.43 -17.46 -4.33
C ASP A 359 -21.36 -16.53 -3.72
N PRO A 360 -21.53 -15.20 -3.77
CA PRO A 360 -20.54 -14.24 -3.32
C PRO A 360 -20.15 -14.35 -1.85
N LYS A 361 -21.05 -14.83 -0.97
CA LYS A 361 -20.76 -15.00 0.47
C LYS A 361 -19.83 -16.19 0.70
N THR A 362 -20.09 -17.29 0.02
CA THR A 362 -19.22 -18.47 0.04
C THR A 362 -17.84 -18.14 -0.54
N VAL A 363 -17.77 -17.41 -1.68
CA VAL A 363 -16.50 -16.93 -2.23
C VAL A 363 -15.78 -15.99 -1.25
N GLN A 364 -16.50 -15.08 -0.60
CA GLN A 364 -15.94 -14.20 0.43
C GLN A 364 -15.32 -14.98 1.59
N TYR A 365 -16.03 -16.02 2.08
CA TYR A 365 -15.54 -16.89 3.15
C TYR A 365 -14.29 -17.66 2.72
N LEU A 366 -14.34 -18.38 1.61
CA LEU A 366 -13.21 -19.17 1.10
C LEU A 366 -11.99 -18.30 0.80
N ALA A 367 -12.20 -17.11 0.27
CA ALA A 367 -11.16 -16.11 0.07
C ALA A 367 -10.68 -15.48 1.38
N GLY A 368 -11.43 -15.53 2.47
CA GLY A 368 -11.11 -14.82 3.73
C GLY A 368 -11.00 -13.32 3.54
N HIS A 369 -11.97 -12.72 2.82
CA HIS A 369 -12.07 -11.27 2.67
C HIS A 369 -12.91 -10.70 3.81
N GLU A 370 -12.35 -9.77 4.56
CA GLU A 370 -13.05 -9.07 5.63
C GLU A 370 -14.19 -8.21 5.09
N ASN A 371 -13.95 -7.54 3.97
CA ASN A 371 -14.92 -6.67 3.31
C ASN A 371 -15.47 -7.35 2.04
N SER A 372 -16.79 -7.45 1.97
CA SER A 372 -17.51 -7.98 0.80
C SER A 372 -17.24 -7.19 -0.49
N LYS A 373 -16.91 -5.90 -0.38
CA LYS A 373 -16.61 -5.05 -1.53
C LYS A 373 -15.51 -5.64 -2.40
N VAL A 374 -14.44 -6.20 -1.80
CA VAL A 374 -13.34 -6.81 -2.57
C VAL A 374 -13.83 -7.99 -3.41
N THR A 375 -14.69 -8.84 -2.83
CA THR A 375 -15.28 -9.98 -3.55
C THR A 375 -16.23 -9.48 -4.63
N MET A 376 -17.08 -8.48 -4.32
CA MET A 376 -18.04 -7.92 -5.27
C MET A 376 -17.34 -7.19 -6.44
N ASP A 377 -16.23 -6.51 -6.20
CA ASP A 377 -15.44 -5.87 -7.27
C ASP A 377 -14.86 -6.93 -8.24
N ILE A 378 -14.42 -8.09 -7.73
CA ILE A 378 -13.94 -9.20 -8.56
C ILE A 378 -15.14 -9.84 -9.30
N TYR A 379 -16.27 -10.04 -8.61
CA TYR A 379 -17.48 -10.61 -9.17
C TYR A 379 -18.02 -9.77 -10.32
N ALA A 380 -18.08 -8.45 -10.13
CA ALA A 380 -18.49 -7.52 -11.17
C ALA A 380 -17.59 -7.60 -12.40
N LYS A 381 -16.25 -7.63 -12.22
CA LYS A 381 -15.30 -7.77 -13.33
C LYS A 381 -15.44 -9.11 -14.06
N ALA A 382 -15.59 -10.21 -13.34
CA ALA A 382 -15.70 -11.54 -13.94
C ALA A 382 -16.97 -11.73 -14.77
N LYS A 383 -18.13 -11.26 -14.28
CA LYS A 383 -19.43 -11.40 -14.97
C LYS A 383 -19.67 -10.34 -16.05
N TYR A 384 -19.30 -9.06 -15.81
CA TYR A 384 -19.58 -7.99 -16.77
C TYR A 384 -18.63 -7.95 -17.96
N ASN A 385 -17.55 -8.71 -17.96
CA ASN A 385 -16.67 -8.86 -19.13
C ASN A 385 -17.18 -9.90 -20.16
N ARG A 386 -18.35 -10.51 -19.93
CA ARG A 386 -19.00 -11.48 -20.84
C ARG A 386 -20.42 -11.00 -21.17
N PRO A 387 -20.58 -10.09 -22.16
CA PRO A 387 -21.90 -9.56 -22.52
C PRO A 387 -22.90 -10.62 -22.94
N GLU A 388 -22.43 -11.73 -23.53
CA GLU A 388 -23.24 -12.85 -23.97
C GLU A 388 -23.94 -13.53 -22.78
N GLU A 389 -23.23 -13.86 -21.71
CA GLU A 389 -23.82 -14.44 -20.50
C GLU A 389 -24.81 -13.51 -19.79
N LEU A 390 -24.60 -12.18 -19.88
CA LEU A 390 -25.56 -11.18 -19.38
C LEU A 390 -26.81 -11.10 -20.21
N SER A 391 -26.70 -11.24 -21.53
CA SER A 391 -27.83 -11.25 -22.43
C SER A 391 -28.80 -12.40 -22.11
N ASP A 392 -28.26 -13.60 -21.91
CA ASP A 392 -29.04 -14.78 -21.55
C ASP A 392 -29.75 -14.62 -20.20
N VAL A 393 -29.03 -14.17 -19.18
CA VAL A 393 -29.58 -13.90 -17.83
C VAL A 393 -30.68 -12.83 -17.87
N VAL A 394 -30.50 -11.76 -18.65
CA VAL A 394 -31.50 -10.69 -18.80
C VAL A 394 -32.70 -11.19 -19.56
N ASN A 395 -32.50 -11.96 -20.61
CA ASN A 395 -33.60 -12.56 -21.39
C ASN A 395 -34.40 -13.53 -20.52
N ASP A 396 -33.77 -14.47 -19.84
CA ASP A 396 -34.43 -15.41 -18.94
C ASP A 396 -35.22 -14.71 -17.83
N ALA A 397 -34.65 -13.66 -17.22
CA ALA A 397 -35.30 -12.90 -16.16
C ALA A 397 -36.50 -12.07 -16.63
N LEU A 398 -36.53 -11.65 -17.91
CA LEU A 398 -37.60 -10.78 -18.44
C LEU A 398 -38.63 -11.58 -19.22
N ILE A 399 -38.26 -12.67 -19.89
CA ILE A 399 -39.19 -13.50 -20.70
C ILE A 399 -40.02 -14.42 -19.78
N SER A 400 -39.50 -14.90 -18.68
CA SER A 400 -40.24 -15.70 -17.68
C SER A 400 -41.38 -14.95 -17.00
N GLN A 401 -41.47 -13.61 -17.15
CA GLN A 401 -42.59 -12.79 -16.65
C GLN A 401 -43.71 -12.60 -17.69
N THR A 402 -43.48 -12.88 -18.99
CA THR A 402 -44.48 -12.71 -20.03
C THR A 402 -45.33 -13.95 -20.29
N ASP A 403 -44.87 -15.15 -19.89
CA ASP A 403 -45.62 -16.39 -20.07
C ASP A 403 -46.56 -16.74 -18.90
N SER A 404 -46.63 -15.93 -17.87
CA SER A 404 -47.55 -16.11 -16.73
C SER A 404 -48.87 -15.33 -16.83
N ASP A 405 -49.08 -14.49 -17.87
CA ASP A 405 -50.28 -13.69 -18.04
C ASP A 405 -51.20 -14.17 -19.20
N GLU A 406 -50.91 -15.32 -19.82
CA GLU A 406 -51.83 -15.97 -20.75
C GLU A 406 -52.21 -17.37 -20.24
N CYS A 407 -53.11 -17.44 -19.25
CA CYS A 407 -53.98 -18.57 -18.91
C CYS A 407 -55.25 -18.06 -18.23
#